data_28f77090bd4640d1f0b19481e4b1af0e
#
_entry.id   28f77090bd4640d1f0b19481e4b1af0e
#
_cell.length_a   1.000
_cell.length_b   1.000
_cell.length_c   1.000
_cell.angle_alpha   90.00
_cell.angle_beta   90.00
_cell.angle_gamma   90.00
#
_symmetry.space_group_name_H-M   'P 1'
#
loop_
_entity.id
_entity.type
_entity.pdbx_description
1 polymer ?
#
loop_
_entity_poly.entity_id
_entity_poly.type
_entity_poly.pdbx_seq_one_letter_code
_entity_poly.pdbx_strand_id
1 'polypeptide(L)'
;MRLVKSKVKLNMPAIRKLDRAAYQAMVLTAEAVKTDLIQSQTMPFDTGSLQNENTFVKPHPLLRKVDIVSQTPYARRLYFHPEYHFSKRENPNAGGAWFEPYKPGGAKQAFPGKAFAAFYKRRSGV
;
A
#
# COMPACT_ATOMS: atom_id res chain seq x y z
N MET A 1 21.36 -10.69 -48.94
CA MET A 1 20.66 -10.31 -47.71
C MET A 1 21.03 -11.24 -46.58
N ARG A 2 21.47 -10.69 -45.51
CA ARG A 2 21.91 -11.47 -44.36
C ARG A 2 20.78 -11.57 -43.33
N LEU A 3 20.35 -12.80 -43.01
CA LEU A 3 19.36 -13.03 -41.97
C LEU A 3 20.09 -13.27 -40.66
N VAL A 4 19.71 -12.47 -39.63
CA VAL A 4 20.21 -12.65 -38.27
C VAL A 4 19.09 -13.28 -37.47
N LYS A 5 19.33 -14.49 -36.97
CA LYS A 5 18.42 -15.14 -36.02
C LYS A 5 18.96 -14.94 -34.62
N SER A 6 18.17 -14.33 -33.76
CA SER A 6 18.46 -14.32 -32.33
C SER A 6 17.50 -15.24 -31.60
N LYS A 7 18.04 -16.00 -30.67
CA LYS A 7 17.27 -16.93 -29.84
C LYS A 7 17.39 -16.51 -28.39
N VAL A 8 16.24 -16.20 -27.78
CA VAL A 8 16.17 -15.84 -26.38
C VAL A 8 15.60 -17.01 -25.59
N LYS A 9 16.37 -17.50 -24.62
CA LYS A 9 15.89 -18.50 -23.67
C LYS A 9 15.46 -17.81 -22.39
N LEU A 10 14.23 -18.07 -21.99
CA LEU A 10 13.68 -17.56 -20.73
C LEU A 10 13.81 -18.64 -19.66
N ASN A 11 14.40 -18.25 -18.51
CA ASN A 11 14.44 -19.12 -17.34
C ASN A 11 13.11 -18.96 -16.58
N MET A 12 12.12 -19.76 -16.94
CA MET A 12 10.77 -19.68 -16.36
C MET A 12 10.72 -19.91 -14.85
N PRO A 13 11.47 -20.88 -14.26
CA PRO A 13 11.50 -20.98 -12.80
C PRO A 13 12.03 -19.72 -12.11
N ALA A 14 13.08 -19.09 -12.65
CA ALA A 14 13.62 -17.85 -12.11
C ALA A 14 12.62 -16.70 -12.26
N ILE A 15 11.95 -16.58 -13.40
CA ILE A 15 10.92 -15.56 -13.63
C ILE A 15 9.76 -15.73 -12.65
N ARG A 16 9.28 -16.96 -12.44
CA ARG A 16 8.22 -17.23 -11.47
C ARG A 16 8.63 -16.89 -10.05
N LYS A 17 9.89 -17.18 -9.68
CA LYS A 17 10.42 -16.80 -8.36
C LYS A 17 10.41 -15.30 -8.17
N LEU A 18 10.86 -14.52 -9.17
CA LEU A 18 10.87 -13.07 -9.12
C LEU A 18 9.45 -12.49 -9.09
N ASP A 19 8.53 -13.08 -9.84
CA ASP A 19 7.12 -12.68 -9.83
C ASP A 19 6.48 -12.89 -8.45
N ARG A 20 6.71 -14.05 -7.84
CA ARG A 20 6.23 -14.30 -6.47
C ARG A 20 6.85 -13.33 -5.48
N ALA A 21 8.14 -13.07 -5.60
CA ALA A 21 8.84 -12.14 -4.72
C ALA A 21 8.28 -10.72 -4.86
N ALA A 22 7.98 -10.28 -6.08
CA ALA A 22 7.37 -8.98 -6.34
C ALA A 22 5.99 -8.88 -5.70
N TYR A 23 5.14 -9.90 -5.85
CA TYR A 23 3.81 -9.90 -5.25
C TYR A 23 3.88 -9.90 -3.72
N GLN A 24 4.74 -10.74 -3.14
CA GLN A 24 4.95 -10.76 -1.69
C GLN A 24 5.45 -9.41 -1.17
N ALA A 25 6.37 -8.77 -1.91
CA ALA A 25 6.86 -7.44 -1.57
C ALA A 25 5.75 -6.39 -1.62
N MET A 26 4.81 -6.49 -2.57
CA MET A 26 3.66 -5.60 -2.64
C MET A 26 2.76 -5.75 -1.41
N VAL A 27 2.48 -6.98 -0.97
CA VAL A 27 1.68 -7.23 0.24
C VAL A 27 2.36 -6.65 1.47
N LEU A 28 3.66 -6.89 1.62
CA LEU A 28 4.43 -6.36 2.75
C LEU A 28 4.50 -4.83 2.73
N THR A 29 4.60 -4.24 1.54
CA THR A 29 4.58 -2.78 1.38
C THR A 29 3.24 -2.21 1.82
N ALA A 30 2.13 -2.83 1.43
CA ALA A 30 0.80 -2.40 1.84
C ALA A 30 0.64 -2.47 3.37
N GLU A 31 1.14 -3.55 3.99
CA GLU A 31 1.15 -3.66 5.45
C GLU A 31 1.99 -2.58 6.11
N ALA A 32 3.15 -2.25 5.53
CA ALA A 32 4.01 -1.18 6.05
C ALA A 32 3.35 0.19 5.93
N VAL A 33 2.67 0.47 4.82
CA VAL A 33 1.90 1.71 4.63
C VAL A 33 0.77 1.80 5.64
N LYS A 34 0.04 0.71 5.86
CA LYS A 34 -1.03 0.66 6.86
C LYS A 34 -0.48 0.95 8.26
N THR A 35 0.64 0.34 8.62
CA THR A 35 1.27 0.57 9.92
C THR A 35 1.70 2.02 10.10
N ASP A 36 2.34 2.61 9.10
CA ASP A 36 2.74 4.02 9.14
C ASP A 36 1.51 4.94 9.24
N LEU A 37 0.45 4.63 8.52
CA LEU A 37 -0.81 5.37 8.57
C LEU A 37 -1.39 5.38 9.98
N ILE A 38 -1.46 4.22 10.62
CA ILE A 38 -1.99 4.10 11.99
C ILE A 38 -1.09 4.84 12.98
N GLN A 39 0.22 4.69 12.85
CA GLN A 39 1.19 5.37 13.73
C GLN A 39 1.19 6.88 13.55
N SER A 40 0.83 7.39 12.39
CA SER A 40 0.75 8.83 12.14
C SER A 40 -0.44 9.49 12.83
N GLN A 41 -1.41 8.69 13.30
CA GLN A 41 -2.60 9.16 14.03
C GLN A 41 -3.44 10.16 13.24
N THR A 42 -3.54 9.94 11.93
CA THR A 42 -4.25 10.85 11.01
C THR A 42 -5.67 10.40 10.70
N MET A 43 -6.03 9.16 11.04
CA MET A 43 -7.39 8.66 10.79
C MET A 43 -8.35 9.15 11.87
N PRO A 44 -9.61 9.46 11.52
CA PRO A 44 -10.63 9.77 12.52
C PRO A 44 -10.80 8.61 13.49
N PHE A 45 -10.83 8.91 14.78
CA PHE A 45 -10.92 7.92 15.84
C PHE A 45 -12.08 8.26 16.78
N ASP A 46 -13.09 7.42 16.77
CA ASP A 46 -14.18 7.47 17.74
C ASP A 46 -14.12 6.22 18.64
N THR A 47 -14.41 5.06 18.09
CA THR A 47 -14.30 3.78 18.79
C THR A 47 -13.02 2.99 18.40
N GLY A 48 -12.28 3.49 17.41
CA GLY A 48 -11.17 2.76 16.81
C GLY A 48 -11.58 1.78 15.72
N SER A 49 -12.87 1.65 15.44
CA SER A 49 -13.38 0.69 14.46
C SER A 49 -12.85 0.95 13.06
N LEU A 50 -12.80 2.21 12.62
CA LEU A 50 -12.27 2.55 11.28
C LEU A 50 -10.80 2.16 11.16
N GLN A 51 -9.98 2.56 12.11
CA GLN A 51 -8.53 2.35 12.08
C GLN A 51 -8.15 0.88 12.31
N ASN A 52 -8.75 0.25 13.31
CA ASN A 52 -8.30 -1.05 13.82
C ASN A 52 -9.00 -2.23 13.17
N GLU A 53 -10.25 -2.09 12.78
CA GLU A 53 -11.07 -3.19 12.30
C GLU A 53 -11.44 -3.07 10.81
N ASN A 54 -11.65 -1.85 10.33
CA ASN A 54 -12.21 -1.59 9.01
C ASN A 54 -11.23 -0.92 8.04
N THR A 55 -9.96 -0.83 8.40
CA THR A 55 -8.87 -0.48 7.49
C THR A 55 -7.93 -1.67 7.40
N PHE A 56 -7.82 -2.25 6.23
CA PHE A 56 -7.09 -3.50 6.06
C PHE A 56 -6.47 -3.59 4.67
N VAL A 57 -5.51 -4.50 4.55
CA VAL A 57 -4.86 -4.84 3.29
C VAL A 57 -5.68 -5.94 2.61
N LYS A 58 -6.05 -5.71 1.35
CA LYS A 58 -6.81 -6.67 0.55
C LYS A 58 -5.99 -7.10 -0.67
N PRO A 59 -5.37 -8.29 -0.63
CA PRO A 59 -4.59 -8.79 -1.75
C PRO A 59 -5.49 -9.39 -2.84
N HIS A 60 -5.05 -9.20 -4.10
CA HIS A 60 -5.70 -9.78 -5.28
C HIS A 60 -4.65 -10.53 -6.09
N PRO A 61 -4.33 -11.80 -5.73
CA PRO A 61 -3.22 -12.53 -6.33
C PRO A 61 -3.32 -12.70 -7.85
N LEU A 62 -4.53 -12.97 -8.35
CA LEU A 62 -4.74 -13.17 -9.79
C LEU A 62 -4.58 -11.90 -10.60
N LEU A 63 -4.86 -10.75 -10.00
CA LEU A 63 -4.74 -9.44 -10.62
C LEU A 63 -3.38 -8.79 -10.37
N ARG A 64 -2.52 -9.44 -9.60
CA ARG A 64 -1.21 -8.90 -9.20
C ARG A 64 -1.32 -7.49 -8.63
N LYS A 65 -2.31 -7.31 -7.76
CA LYS A 65 -2.52 -6.01 -7.13
C LYS A 65 -2.86 -6.20 -5.65
N VAL A 66 -2.61 -5.16 -4.86
CA VAL A 66 -2.89 -5.13 -3.43
C VAL A 66 -3.52 -3.78 -3.11
N ASP A 67 -4.66 -3.81 -2.44
CA ASP A 67 -5.37 -2.59 -2.02
C ASP A 67 -5.27 -2.41 -0.51
N ILE A 68 -5.28 -1.17 -0.06
CA ILE A 68 -5.54 -0.81 1.33
C ILE A 68 -6.93 -0.19 1.35
N VAL A 69 -7.82 -0.75 2.15
CA VAL A 69 -9.25 -0.42 2.12
C VAL A 69 -9.69 0.08 3.49
N SER A 70 -10.39 1.21 3.51
CA SER A 70 -11.15 1.67 4.68
C SER A 70 -12.63 1.45 4.38
N GLN A 71 -13.29 0.57 5.15
CA GLN A 71 -14.57 -0.03 4.80
C GLN A 71 -15.63 0.15 5.91
N THR A 72 -15.97 1.37 6.25
CA THR A 72 -17.14 1.63 7.08
C THR A 72 -18.18 2.39 6.26
N PRO A 73 -19.47 2.37 6.66
CA PRO A 73 -20.48 3.16 5.96
C PRO A 73 -20.16 4.66 5.90
N TYR A 74 -19.39 5.17 6.86
CA TYR A 74 -19.03 6.58 6.97
C TYR A 74 -17.60 6.89 6.49
N ALA A 75 -16.78 5.89 6.17
CA ALA A 75 -15.37 6.10 5.81
C ALA A 75 -15.21 7.04 4.62
N ARG A 76 -15.97 6.79 3.54
CA ARG A 76 -15.93 7.62 2.33
C ARG A 76 -16.30 9.07 2.64
N ARG A 77 -17.33 9.28 3.45
CA ARG A 77 -17.77 10.63 3.82
C ARG A 77 -16.68 11.37 4.59
N LEU A 78 -16.09 10.73 5.57
CA LEU A 78 -15.01 11.33 6.36
C LEU A 78 -13.77 11.60 5.50
N TYR A 79 -13.44 10.67 4.62
CA TYR A 79 -12.27 10.79 3.75
C TYR A 79 -12.35 12.02 2.83
N PHE A 80 -13.50 12.25 2.22
CA PHE A 80 -13.70 13.32 1.25
C PHE A 80 -14.19 14.65 1.83
N HIS A 81 -14.27 14.74 3.15
CA HIS A 81 -14.70 15.96 3.86
C HIS A 81 -13.66 16.40 4.89
N PRO A 82 -12.46 16.84 4.43
CA PRO A 82 -11.41 17.28 5.36
C PRO A 82 -11.78 18.53 6.18
N GLU A 83 -12.83 19.27 5.77
CA GLU A 83 -13.34 20.43 6.47
C GLU A 83 -14.14 20.09 7.74
N TYR A 84 -14.48 18.83 7.95
CA TYR A 84 -15.20 18.42 9.16
C TYR A 84 -14.33 18.59 10.41
N HIS A 85 -14.97 18.87 11.52
CA HIS A 85 -14.32 18.96 12.83
C HIS A 85 -14.10 17.56 13.41
N PHE A 86 -12.94 17.00 13.15
CA PHE A 86 -12.57 15.68 13.68
C PHE A 86 -12.10 15.80 15.12
N SER A 87 -12.54 14.85 15.98
CA SER A 87 -12.00 14.72 17.31
C SER A 87 -10.51 14.37 17.27
N LYS A 88 -9.72 15.13 17.99
CA LYS A 88 -8.27 14.92 18.11
C LYS A 88 -7.87 14.32 19.46
N ARG A 89 -8.83 13.79 20.18
CA ARG A 89 -8.66 13.26 21.52
C ARG A 89 -7.75 12.02 21.51
N GLU A 90 -8.03 11.07 20.62
CA GLU A 90 -7.26 9.83 20.49
C GLU A 90 -6.16 9.95 19.43
N ASN A 91 -6.50 10.50 18.27
CA ASN A 91 -5.58 10.76 17.18
C ASN A 91 -5.41 12.26 16.98
N PRO A 92 -4.32 12.85 17.47
CA PRO A 92 -4.15 14.32 17.44
C PRO A 92 -4.08 14.92 16.04
N ASN A 93 -3.74 14.10 15.05
CA ASN A 93 -3.63 14.53 13.63
C ASN A 93 -4.86 14.11 12.82
N ALA A 94 -5.96 13.71 13.47
CA ALA A 94 -7.14 13.20 12.78
C ALA A 94 -7.69 14.21 11.76
N GLY A 95 -8.02 13.69 10.57
CA GLY A 95 -8.57 14.47 9.48
C GLY A 95 -9.05 13.57 8.37
N GLY A 96 -9.48 14.16 7.26
CA GLY A 96 -9.83 13.43 6.05
C GLY A 96 -8.60 13.10 5.20
N ALA A 97 -8.85 12.49 4.04
CA ALA A 97 -7.83 12.24 3.01
C ALA A 97 -6.56 11.54 3.54
N TRP A 98 -6.70 10.56 4.43
CA TRP A 98 -5.58 9.94 5.14
C TRP A 98 -4.65 9.11 4.26
N PHE A 99 -5.06 8.71 3.05
CA PHE A 99 -4.17 8.03 2.09
C PHE A 99 -3.36 8.99 1.20
N GLU A 100 -3.75 10.26 1.12
CA GLU A 100 -3.12 11.22 0.19
C GLU A 100 -1.62 11.41 0.42
N PRO A 101 -1.07 11.36 1.65
CA PRO A 101 0.38 11.50 1.84
C PRO A 101 1.22 10.48 1.08
N TYR A 102 0.66 9.29 0.79
CA TYR A 102 1.37 8.19 0.13
C TYR A 102 1.22 8.19 -1.39
N LYS A 103 0.37 9.06 -1.93
CA LYS A 103 0.15 9.19 -3.36
C LYS A 103 1.15 10.17 -3.98
N PRO A 104 1.32 10.16 -5.32
CA PRO A 104 2.15 11.15 -6.00
C PRO A 104 1.77 12.57 -5.60
N GLY A 105 2.77 13.37 -5.24
CA GLY A 105 2.58 14.73 -4.73
C GLY A 105 2.39 14.83 -3.21
N GLY A 106 2.19 13.72 -2.51
CA GLY A 106 2.05 13.71 -1.05
C GLY A 106 3.39 13.74 -0.32
N ALA A 107 3.34 14.11 0.97
CA ALA A 107 4.55 14.24 1.79
C ALA A 107 5.34 12.93 1.94
N LYS A 108 4.67 11.79 1.86
CA LYS A 108 5.26 10.46 2.00
C LYS A 108 5.24 9.67 0.68
N GLN A 109 5.24 10.35 -0.45
CA GLN A 109 5.10 9.70 -1.76
C GLN A 109 6.23 8.69 -2.06
N ALA A 110 7.41 8.89 -1.49
CA ALA A 110 8.55 8.00 -1.70
C ALA A 110 8.54 6.77 -0.79
N PHE A 111 7.72 6.76 0.25
CA PHE A 111 7.70 5.69 1.26
C PHE A 111 7.31 4.32 0.65
N PRO A 112 6.21 4.20 -0.11
CA PRO A 112 5.83 2.89 -0.66
C PRO A 112 6.88 2.30 -1.59
N GLY A 113 7.48 3.10 -2.46
CA GLY A 113 8.51 2.64 -3.38
C GLY A 113 9.78 2.17 -2.68
N LYS A 114 10.21 2.89 -1.65
CA LYS A 114 11.38 2.51 -0.84
C LYS A 114 11.11 1.22 -0.06
N ALA A 115 9.95 1.10 0.54
CA ALA A 115 9.54 -0.12 1.25
C ALA A 115 9.49 -1.32 0.29
N PHE A 116 8.88 -1.14 -0.87
CA PHE A 116 8.82 -2.18 -1.89
C PHE A 116 10.22 -2.64 -2.31
N ALA A 117 11.12 -1.72 -2.60
CA ALA A 117 12.48 -2.05 -3.01
C ALA A 117 13.20 -2.89 -1.94
N ALA A 118 13.07 -2.53 -0.67
CA ALA A 118 13.68 -3.28 0.43
C ALA A 118 13.10 -4.68 0.58
N PHE A 119 11.78 -4.83 0.53
CA PHE A 119 11.12 -6.13 0.62
C PHE A 119 11.41 -7.01 -0.60
N TYR A 120 11.39 -6.43 -1.78
CA TYR A 120 11.69 -7.16 -3.02
C TYR A 120 13.11 -7.72 -2.99
N LYS A 121 14.08 -6.93 -2.56
CA LYS A 121 15.46 -7.36 -2.43
C LYS A 121 15.59 -8.57 -1.50
N ARG A 122 14.93 -8.54 -0.35
CA ARG A 122 14.96 -9.67 0.60
C ARG A 122 14.28 -10.91 0.03
N ARG A 123 13.11 -10.74 -0.58
CA ARG A 123 12.30 -11.87 -1.06
C ARG A 123 12.84 -12.49 -2.34
N SER A 124 13.45 -11.70 -3.21
CA SER A 124 14.02 -12.20 -4.46
C SER A 124 15.42 -12.81 -4.28
N GLY A 125 16.13 -12.41 -3.25
CA GLY A 125 17.51 -12.81 -3.02
C GLY A 125 18.51 -12.16 -3.98
N VAL A 126 18.09 -11.07 -4.63
CA VAL A 126 18.90 -10.37 -5.62
C VAL A 126 19.52 -9.11 -5.01
#